data_efbc6108e9e8d3adf3e0a764b3e7835a
#
_entry.id   efbc6108e9e8d3adf3e0a764b3e7835a
#
_cell.length_a   1.000
_cell.length_b   1.000
_cell.length_c   1.000
_cell.angle_alpha   90.00
_cell.angle_beta   90.00
_cell.angle_gamma   90.00
#
_symmetry.space_group_name_H-M   'P 1'
#
loop_
_entity.id
_entity.type
_entity.pdbx_description
1 polymer ?
#
loop_
_entity_poly.entity_id
_entity_poly.type
_entity_poly.pdbx_seq_one_letter_code
_entity_poly.pdbx_strand_id
1 'polypeptide(L)'
;GVSPLEMASAYGTLANGGTYIEPTIFTTISSYDGQLIVKNTPEEHRVVDPEVAYVLTDMLQAVVTEGTGGRAALSNGIPVAGKTGTTNKSLDAWFVGYTPYYVGATYLGDDAGRKDSNGNTISRKGISGGSSSAAKLWSTVMNKIHKNLTKTDFKVPKNIYFTKINLIDGGRSSSGSNAAFIKGTGPSRYSSRPSRPSQSEEDTNQNQQNTTPETPTTPETPTTPET
;
A
#
# COMPACT_ATOMS: atom_id res chain seq x y z
N GLY A 1 -13.94 14.76 0.89
CA GLY A 1 -13.68 13.37 0.52
C GLY A 1 -13.02 13.29 -0.83
N VAL A 2 -12.45 12.14 -1.15
CA VAL A 2 -11.83 11.85 -2.45
C VAL A 2 -12.41 10.55 -2.99
N SER A 3 -12.52 10.43 -4.30
CA SER A 3 -12.96 9.22 -4.98
C SER A 3 -11.80 8.27 -5.27
N PRO A 4 -12.05 6.98 -5.51
CA PRO A 4 -11.01 6.05 -5.98
C PRO A 4 -10.33 6.49 -7.28
N LEU A 5 -11.06 7.14 -8.18
CA LEU A 5 -10.51 7.65 -9.44
C LEU A 5 -9.50 8.78 -9.20
N GLU A 6 -9.83 9.75 -8.36
CA GLU A 6 -8.92 10.84 -7.99
C GLU A 6 -7.66 10.31 -7.29
N MET A 7 -7.81 9.32 -6.40
CA MET A 7 -6.66 8.68 -5.74
C MET A 7 -5.80 7.89 -6.74
N ALA A 8 -6.41 7.13 -7.65
CA ALA A 8 -5.66 6.42 -8.70
C ALA A 8 -4.92 7.42 -9.60
N SER A 9 -5.55 8.54 -9.97
CA SER A 9 -4.93 9.58 -10.79
C SER A 9 -3.75 10.26 -10.09
N ALA A 10 -3.88 10.57 -8.79
CA ALA A 10 -2.79 11.15 -8.00
C ALA A 10 -1.59 10.20 -7.91
N TYR A 11 -1.82 8.91 -7.63
CA TYR A 11 -0.75 7.90 -7.60
C TYR A 11 -0.21 7.57 -9.00
N GLY A 12 -1.06 7.67 -10.03
CA GLY A 12 -0.65 7.60 -11.43
C GLY A 12 0.38 8.67 -11.80
N THR A 13 0.27 9.87 -11.22
CA THR A 13 1.25 10.95 -11.38
C THR A 13 2.63 10.51 -10.88
N LEU A 14 2.70 9.83 -9.74
CA LEU A 14 3.97 9.30 -9.20
C LEU A 14 4.52 8.18 -10.08
N ALA A 15 3.67 7.22 -10.48
CA ALA A 15 4.01 6.13 -11.37
C ALA A 15 4.57 6.63 -12.71
N ASN A 16 4.10 7.79 -13.16
CA ASN A 16 4.45 8.45 -14.42
C ASN A 16 5.61 9.44 -14.27
N GLY A 17 6.42 9.29 -13.23
CA GLY A 17 7.60 10.12 -12.97
C GLY A 17 7.29 11.59 -12.73
N GLY A 18 6.15 11.87 -12.08
CA GLY A 18 5.72 13.21 -11.69
C GLY A 18 4.90 13.97 -12.72
N THR A 19 4.48 13.31 -13.80
CA THR A 19 3.59 13.90 -14.81
C THR A 19 2.15 13.44 -14.55
N TYR A 20 1.26 14.38 -14.31
CA TYR A 20 -0.17 14.14 -14.26
C TYR A 20 -0.71 13.95 -15.67
N ILE A 21 -1.59 12.98 -15.84
CA ILE A 21 -2.39 12.79 -17.05
C ILE A 21 -3.85 12.74 -16.62
N GLU A 22 -4.68 13.52 -17.25
CA GLU A 22 -6.11 13.54 -16.97
C GLU A 22 -6.73 12.17 -17.22
N PRO A 23 -7.44 11.58 -16.22
CA PRO A 23 -8.07 10.27 -16.41
C PRO A 23 -9.19 10.35 -17.45
N THR A 24 -9.19 9.39 -18.39
CA THR A 24 -10.21 9.29 -19.42
C THR A 24 -10.78 7.87 -19.47
N ILE A 25 -12.05 7.76 -19.87
CA ILE A 25 -12.75 6.47 -20.07
C ILE A 25 -12.73 5.99 -21.52
N PHE A 26 -12.27 6.83 -22.45
CA PHE A 26 -12.13 6.47 -23.87
C PHE A 26 -10.96 7.23 -24.51
N THR A 27 -10.35 6.66 -25.51
CA THR A 27 -9.30 7.28 -26.33
C THR A 27 -9.85 7.73 -27.69
N THR A 28 -10.75 6.96 -28.26
CA THR A 28 -11.40 7.25 -29.55
C THR A 28 -12.85 6.79 -29.54
N ILE A 29 -13.68 7.51 -30.25
CA ILE A 29 -15.06 7.12 -30.61
C ILE A 29 -15.12 7.08 -32.15
N SER A 30 -15.51 5.94 -32.68
CA SER A 30 -15.71 5.76 -34.12
C SER A 30 -17.16 5.37 -34.41
N SER A 31 -17.67 5.78 -35.59
CA SER A 31 -18.94 5.34 -36.10
C SER A 31 -18.89 3.84 -36.50
N TYR A 32 -20.06 3.27 -36.82
CA TYR A 32 -20.17 1.87 -37.22
C TYR A 32 -19.38 1.53 -38.50
N ASP A 33 -19.26 2.49 -39.44
CA ASP A 33 -18.47 2.40 -40.65
C ASP A 33 -16.97 2.69 -40.48
N GLY A 34 -16.53 2.88 -39.22
CA GLY A 34 -15.12 3.08 -38.88
C GLY A 34 -14.61 4.53 -38.97
N GLN A 35 -15.49 5.51 -39.28
CA GLN A 35 -15.08 6.90 -39.25
C GLN A 35 -14.77 7.36 -37.84
N LEU A 36 -13.64 8.05 -37.64
CA LEU A 36 -13.27 8.65 -36.38
C LEU A 36 -14.18 9.86 -36.08
N ILE A 37 -14.99 9.76 -35.02
CA ILE A 37 -15.89 10.83 -34.57
C ILE A 37 -15.18 11.74 -33.58
N VAL A 38 -14.52 11.14 -32.57
CA VAL A 38 -13.81 11.86 -31.52
C VAL A 38 -12.50 11.17 -31.23
N LYS A 39 -11.43 11.94 -31.13
CA LYS A 39 -10.16 11.54 -30.53
C LYS A 39 -9.98 12.32 -29.25
N ASN A 40 -9.93 11.62 -28.12
CA ASN A 40 -9.61 12.24 -26.85
C ASN A 40 -8.09 12.34 -26.69
N THR A 41 -7.61 13.54 -26.37
CA THR A 41 -6.20 13.77 -26.03
C THR A 41 -6.20 14.34 -24.61
N PRO A 42 -5.94 13.49 -23.59
CA PRO A 42 -5.92 13.94 -22.20
C PRO A 42 -4.90 15.05 -21.99
N GLU A 43 -5.26 16.03 -21.17
CA GLU A 43 -4.31 17.02 -20.72
C GLU A 43 -3.23 16.37 -19.84
N GLU A 44 -1.99 16.80 -20.06
CA GLU A 44 -0.87 16.35 -19.25
C GLU A 44 0.01 17.53 -18.82
N HIS A 45 0.47 17.50 -17.58
CA HIS A 45 1.41 18.49 -17.09
C HIS A 45 2.28 17.92 -15.96
N ARG A 46 3.47 18.46 -15.80
CA ARG A 46 4.37 18.10 -14.71
C ARG A 46 3.92 18.70 -13.39
N VAL A 47 3.77 17.84 -12.37
CA VAL A 47 3.37 18.22 -11.01
C VAL A 47 4.59 18.24 -10.08
N VAL A 48 5.46 17.23 -10.17
CA VAL A 48 6.70 17.13 -9.39
C VAL A 48 7.85 16.64 -10.26
N ASP A 49 9.08 16.88 -9.83
CA ASP A 49 10.25 16.40 -10.55
C ASP A 49 10.35 14.87 -10.51
N PRO A 50 10.92 14.23 -11.55
CA PRO A 50 11.05 12.77 -11.62
C PRO A 50 11.81 12.18 -10.44
N GLU A 51 12.83 12.87 -9.95
CA GLU A 51 13.61 12.46 -8.78
C GLU A 51 12.77 12.43 -7.51
N VAL A 52 11.93 13.44 -7.29
CA VAL A 52 11.02 13.51 -6.14
C VAL A 52 9.97 12.39 -6.23
N ALA A 53 9.37 12.19 -7.40
CA ALA A 53 8.44 11.10 -7.64
C ALA A 53 9.08 9.73 -7.37
N TYR A 54 10.35 9.55 -7.78
CA TYR A 54 11.06 8.29 -7.56
C TYR A 54 11.41 8.05 -6.09
N VAL A 55 11.90 9.05 -5.37
CA VAL A 55 12.17 8.92 -3.92
C VAL A 55 10.90 8.52 -3.18
N LEU A 56 9.75 9.13 -3.51
CA LEU A 56 8.48 8.73 -2.92
C LEU A 56 8.06 7.32 -3.36
N THR A 57 8.33 6.92 -4.60
CA THR A 57 8.10 5.55 -5.09
C THR A 57 8.91 4.53 -4.28
N ASP A 58 10.19 4.81 -4.01
CA ASP A 58 11.06 3.96 -3.18
C ASP A 58 10.51 3.81 -1.75
N MET A 59 10.09 4.91 -1.13
CA MET A 59 9.42 4.88 0.19
C MET A 59 8.11 4.08 0.16
N LEU A 60 7.32 4.19 -0.90
CA LEU A 60 6.07 3.45 -1.06
C LEU A 60 6.30 1.96 -1.36
N GLN A 61 7.43 1.58 -1.95
CA GLN A 61 7.83 0.18 -2.06
C GLN A 61 8.15 -0.41 -0.68
N ALA A 62 8.83 0.34 0.19
CA ALA A 62 9.10 -0.10 1.57
C ALA A 62 7.81 -0.36 2.38
N VAL A 63 6.71 0.36 2.11
CA VAL A 63 5.40 0.06 2.73
C VAL A 63 4.92 -1.34 2.38
N VAL A 64 5.22 -1.84 1.18
CA VAL A 64 4.80 -3.18 0.71
C VAL A 64 5.80 -4.26 1.13
N THR A 65 7.10 -3.97 1.14
CA THR A 65 8.13 -4.96 1.47
C THR A 65 8.37 -5.11 2.97
N GLU A 66 8.24 -4.03 3.74
CA GLU A 66 8.63 -3.96 5.16
C GLU A 66 7.53 -3.39 6.07
N GLY A 67 6.42 -2.92 5.48
CA GLY A 67 5.39 -2.17 6.21
C GLY A 67 3.99 -2.79 6.13
N THR A 68 3.00 -1.92 6.31
CA THR A 68 1.57 -2.28 6.42
C THR A 68 0.94 -2.78 5.11
N GLY A 69 1.63 -2.64 3.98
CA GLY A 69 1.15 -2.98 2.63
C GLY A 69 1.51 -4.39 2.15
N GLY A 70 2.11 -5.24 2.96
CA GLY A 70 2.64 -6.55 2.54
C GLY A 70 1.66 -7.45 1.77
N ARG A 71 0.35 -7.35 2.05
CA ARG A 71 -0.67 -8.09 1.31
C ARG A 71 -0.92 -7.60 -0.13
N ALA A 72 -0.33 -6.47 -0.50
CA ALA A 72 -0.38 -5.97 -1.88
C ALA A 72 0.71 -6.55 -2.78
N ALA A 73 1.70 -7.27 -2.24
CA ALA A 73 2.76 -7.88 -3.03
C ALA A 73 2.21 -8.80 -4.12
N LEU A 74 2.84 -8.78 -5.30
CA LEU A 74 2.46 -9.61 -6.45
C LEU A 74 3.27 -10.91 -6.46
N SER A 75 2.61 -12.00 -6.84
CA SER A 75 3.21 -13.35 -6.87
C SER A 75 4.30 -13.54 -7.94
N ASN A 76 4.29 -12.72 -8.99
CA ASN A 76 5.29 -12.75 -10.06
C ASN A 76 6.52 -11.88 -9.78
N GLY A 77 6.60 -11.24 -8.60
CA GLY A 77 7.73 -10.43 -8.18
C GLY A 77 7.89 -9.09 -8.88
N ILE A 78 6.88 -8.62 -9.63
CA ILE A 78 6.84 -7.23 -10.13
C ILE A 78 6.72 -6.30 -8.91
N PRO A 79 7.57 -5.25 -8.78
CA PRO A 79 7.55 -4.36 -7.62
C PRO A 79 6.25 -3.57 -7.54
N VAL A 80 5.81 -3.35 -6.31
CA VAL A 80 4.61 -2.59 -5.97
C VAL A 80 5.01 -1.43 -5.06
N ALA A 81 4.58 -0.23 -5.42
CA ALA A 81 4.63 0.95 -4.56
C ALA A 81 3.20 1.32 -4.16
N GLY A 82 2.94 1.52 -2.87
CA GLY A 82 1.58 1.82 -2.44
C GLY A 82 1.45 2.17 -0.97
N LYS A 83 0.24 2.60 -0.59
CA LYS A 83 -0.08 3.02 0.77
C LYS A 83 -1.44 2.48 1.21
N THR A 84 -1.47 2.03 2.44
CA THR A 84 -2.70 1.66 3.16
C THR A 84 -3.34 2.88 3.80
N GLY A 85 -4.67 2.88 3.91
CA GLY A 85 -5.42 3.87 4.68
C GLY A 85 -6.52 3.18 5.48
N THR A 86 -6.67 3.52 6.77
CA THR A 86 -7.73 3.02 7.63
C THR A 86 -8.24 4.15 8.49
N THR A 87 -9.56 4.40 8.45
CA THR A 87 -10.19 5.37 9.35
C THR A 87 -10.44 4.77 10.73
N ASN A 88 -10.81 5.63 11.69
CA ASN A 88 -11.18 5.19 13.04
C ASN A 88 -12.27 4.12 13.00
N LYS A 89 -12.15 3.10 13.86
CA LYS A 89 -13.05 1.92 13.91
C LYS A 89 -13.07 1.12 12.60
N SER A 90 -12.08 1.31 11.73
CA SER A 90 -11.98 0.65 10.40
C SER A 90 -13.23 0.83 9.53
N LEU A 91 -13.93 1.95 9.64
CA LEU A 91 -15.15 2.21 8.87
C LEU A 91 -14.87 2.35 7.37
N ASP A 92 -13.66 2.81 7.02
CA ASP A 92 -13.18 2.91 5.65
C ASP A 92 -11.77 2.32 5.60
N ALA A 93 -11.53 1.50 4.60
CA ALA A 93 -10.26 0.83 4.38
C ALA A 93 -9.80 1.04 2.93
N TRP A 94 -8.58 1.52 2.77
CA TRP A 94 -8.00 1.86 1.48
C TRP A 94 -6.69 1.13 1.24
N PHE A 95 -6.46 0.80 -0.01
CA PHE A 95 -5.13 0.60 -0.55
C PHE A 95 -5.05 1.26 -1.92
N VAL A 96 -4.07 2.14 -2.11
CA VAL A 96 -3.76 2.74 -3.40
C VAL A 96 -2.31 2.41 -3.72
N GLY A 97 -2.09 1.85 -4.89
CA GLY A 97 -0.76 1.42 -5.29
C GLY A 97 -0.61 1.27 -6.79
N TYR A 98 0.63 1.15 -7.22
CA TYR A 98 1.00 1.01 -8.62
C TYR A 98 2.20 0.09 -8.80
N THR A 99 2.32 -0.39 -10.00
CA THR A 99 3.46 -1.11 -10.55
C THR A 99 4.07 -0.28 -11.68
N PRO A 100 5.16 -0.70 -12.31
CA PRO A 100 5.63 -0.06 -13.54
C PRO A 100 4.64 -0.09 -14.72
N TYR A 101 3.53 -0.82 -14.59
CA TYR A 101 2.53 -1.02 -15.65
C TYR A 101 1.19 -0.33 -15.37
N TYR A 102 0.68 -0.45 -14.13
CA TYR A 102 -0.69 -0.05 -13.81
C TYR A 102 -0.78 0.58 -12.43
N VAL A 103 -1.73 1.48 -12.27
CA VAL A 103 -2.15 2.04 -10.99
C VAL A 103 -3.55 1.52 -10.64
N GLY A 104 -3.81 1.36 -9.36
CA GLY A 104 -5.14 0.97 -8.86
C GLY A 104 -5.43 1.54 -7.48
N ALA A 105 -6.68 1.87 -7.24
CA ALA A 105 -7.19 2.25 -5.94
C ALA A 105 -8.30 1.29 -5.51
N THR A 106 -8.22 0.78 -4.29
CA THR A 106 -9.24 -0.06 -3.67
C THR A 106 -9.78 0.61 -2.44
N TYR A 107 -11.09 0.77 -2.40
CA TYR A 107 -11.83 1.27 -1.27
C TYR A 107 -12.82 0.20 -0.79
N LEU A 108 -12.85 -0.02 0.50
CA LEU A 108 -13.84 -0.82 1.19
C LEU A 108 -14.47 0.04 2.28
N GLY A 109 -15.78 0.09 2.30
CA GLY A 109 -16.53 0.87 3.29
C GLY A 109 -17.98 0.37 3.39
N ASP A 110 -18.59 0.60 4.53
CA ASP A 110 -20.02 0.39 4.73
C ASP A 110 -20.76 1.71 4.52
N ASP A 111 -21.90 1.67 3.83
CA ASP A 111 -22.65 2.88 3.50
C ASP A 111 -23.19 3.60 4.74
N ALA A 112 -22.97 4.90 4.80
CA ALA A 112 -23.58 5.74 5.82
C ALA A 112 -25.07 5.97 5.52
N GLY A 113 -25.89 6.04 6.58
CA GLY A 113 -27.30 6.42 6.46
C GLY A 113 -28.24 5.34 5.93
N ARG A 114 -27.78 4.07 5.81
CA ARG A 114 -28.69 2.95 5.55
C ARG A 114 -29.82 2.91 6.59
N LYS A 115 -31.01 2.53 6.13
CA LYS A 115 -32.20 2.37 6.98
C LYS A 115 -32.57 0.90 7.07
N ASP A 116 -33.06 0.47 8.25
CA ASP A 116 -33.71 -0.82 8.41
C ASP A 116 -35.17 -0.77 7.89
N SER A 117 -35.88 -1.90 7.95
CA SER A 117 -37.29 -2.01 7.54
C SER A 117 -38.21 -1.08 8.33
N ASN A 118 -37.82 -0.61 9.51
CA ASN A 118 -38.57 0.28 10.38
C ASN A 118 -38.17 1.75 10.21
N GLY A 119 -37.27 2.06 9.27
CA GLY A 119 -36.81 3.42 9.01
C GLY A 119 -35.70 3.92 9.94
N ASN A 120 -35.18 3.12 10.85
CA ASN A 120 -34.10 3.49 11.75
C ASN A 120 -32.75 3.48 11.02
N THR A 121 -31.86 4.41 11.36
CA THR A 121 -30.51 4.44 10.79
C THR A 121 -29.69 3.27 11.33
N ILE A 122 -29.17 2.45 10.43
CA ILE A 122 -28.24 1.36 10.75
C ILE A 122 -26.84 1.95 10.92
N SER A 123 -26.18 1.64 12.03
CA SER A 123 -24.79 2.04 12.27
C SER A 123 -23.85 1.37 11.25
N ARG A 124 -22.85 2.12 10.76
CA ARG A 124 -21.80 1.59 9.91
C ARG A 124 -21.01 0.51 10.65
N LYS A 125 -20.68 -0.57 9.93
CA LYS A 125 -19.81 -1.65 10.44
C LYS A 125 -18.37 -1.41 9.98
N GLY A 126 -17.43 -1.70 10.87
CA GLY A 126 -16.01 -1.70 10.52
C GLY A 126 -15.66 -2.83 9.55
N ILE A 127 -14.74 -2.55 8.64
CA ILE A 127 -14.23 -3.52 7.66
C ILE A 127 -13.30 -4.50 8.37
N SER A 128 -13.66 -5.78 8.34
CA SER A 128 -12.83 -6.85 8.91
C SER A 128 -11.46 -6.88 8.22
N GLY A 129 -10.38 -6.87 9.03
CA GLY A 129 -9.01 -6.79 8.51
C GLY A 129 -8.58 -5.40 8.01
N GLY A 130 -9.48 -4.40 8.05
CA GLY A 130 -9.16 -3.01 7.69
C GLY A 130 -8.48 -2.89 6.33
N SER A 131 -7.44 -2.05 6.26
CA SER A 131 -6.68 -1.82 5.02
C SER A 131 -5.92 -3.06 4.50
N SER A 132 -5.68 -4.06 5.34
CA SER A 132 -5.11 -5.35 4.91
C SER A 132 -6.05 -6.08 3.94
N SER A 133 -7.38 -5.96 4.14
CA SER A 133 -8.38 -6.50 3.21
C SER A 133 -8.42 -5.73 1.90
N ALA A 134 -8.30 -4.40 1.93
CA ALA A 134 -8.19 -3.57 0.73
C ALA A 134 -6.93 -3.90 -0.09
N ALA A 135 -5.78 -4.05 0.58
CA ALA A 135 -4.52 -4.46 -0.05
C ALA A 135 -4.61 -5.86 -0.69
N LYS A 136 -5.27 -6.81 0.00
CA LYS A 136 -5.49 -8.16 -0.53
C LYS A 136 -6.41 -8.16 -1.76
N LEU A 137 -7.48 -7.37 -1.74
CA LEU A 137 -8.37 -7.24 -2.91
C LEU A 137 -7.61 -6.64 -4.09
N TRP A 138 -6.84 -5.57 -3.86
CA TRP A 138 -5.98 -4.95 -4.87
C TRP A 138 -5.02 -5.98 -5.49
N SER A 139 -4.26 -6.72 -4.67
CA SER A 139 -3.31 -7.71 -5.18
C SER A 139 -4.00 -8.86 -5.92
N THR A 140 -5.22 -9.24 -5.53
CA THR A 140 -5.98 -10.28 -6.20
C THR A 140 -6.34 -9.88 -7.63
N VAL A 141 -6.75 -8.64 -7.86
CA VAL A 141 -7.02 -8.08 -9.19
C VAL A 141 -5.72 -7.93 -9.97
N MET A 142 -4.72 -7.28 -9.36
CA MET A 142 -3.43 -7.01 -10.02
C MET A 142 -2.68 -8.28 -10.42
N ASN A 143 -2.69 -9.34 -9.61
CA ASN A 143 -2.10 -10.62 -10.01
C ASN A 143 -2.74 -11.20 -11.30
N LYS A 144 -4.03 -11.00 -11.50
CA LYS A 144 -4.71 -11.45 -12.72
C LYS A 144 -4.27 -10.66 -13.95
N ILE A 145 -4.25 -9.34 -13.86
CA ILE A 145 -3.88 -8.48 -15.01
C ILE A 145 -2.38 -8.48 -15.30
N HIS A 146 -1.53 -8.82 -14.30
CA HIS A 146 -0.07 -8.92 -14.47
C HIS A 146 0.42 -10.33 -14.84
N LYS A 147 -0.47 -11.30 -14.99
CA LYS A 147 -0.11 -12.73 -15.16
C LYS A 147 0.92 -12.97 -16.27
N ASN A 148 0.79 -12.25 -17.39
CA ASN A 148 1.63 -12.44 -18.58
C ASN A 148 2.63 -11.27 -18.78
N LEU A 149 2.80 -10.39 -17.80
CA LEU A 149 3.72 -9.26 -17.90
C LEU A 149 5.11 -9.67 -17.42
N THR A 150 6.12 -9.21 -18.14
CA THR A 150 7.53 -9.41 -17.79
C THR A 150 7.86 -8.62 -16.53
N LYS A 151 8.63 -9.22 -15.60
CA LYS A 151 9.14 -8.49 -14.45
C LYS A 151 10.01 -7.33 -14.92
N THR A 152 9.67 -6.13 -14.49
CA THR A 152 10.45 -4.90 -14.70
C THR A 152 10.41 -4.05 -13.44
N ASP A 153 11.46 -3.26 -13.22
CA ASP A 153 11.57 -2.37 -12.07
C ASP A 153 11.14 -0.95 -12.44
N PHE A 154 10.88 -0.12 -11.43
CA PHE A 154 10.63 1.30 -11.63
C PHE A 154 11.88 1.99 -12.22
N LYS A 155 11.67 2.85 -13.21
CA LYS A 155 12.76 3.55 -13.87
C LYS A 155 13.43 4.56 -12.93
N VAL A 156 14.70 4.35 -12.65
CA VAL A 156 15.50 5.22 -11.77
C VAL A 156 15.96 6.46 -12.54
N PRO A 157 15.64 7.70 -12.10
CA PRO A 157 16.18 8.93 -12.69
C PRO A 157 17.70 9.07 -12.50
N LYS A 158 18.35 9.83 -13.39
CA LYS A 158 19.83 9.97 -13.41
C LYS A 158 20.42 10.58 -12.13
N ASN A 159 19.69 11.45 -11.45
CA ASN A 159 20.14 12.15 -10.25
C ASN A 159 19.79 11.43 -8.94
N ILE A 160 19.34 10.17 -9.02
CA ILE A 160 19.14 9.33 -7.84
C ILE A 160 20.40 8.53 -7.55
N TYR A 161 20.69 8.36 -6.26
CA TYR A 161 21.67 7.39 -5.77
C TYR A 161 21.09 6.68 -4.54
N PHE A 162 21.64 5.51 -4.25
CA PHE A 162 21.22 4.68 -3.12
C PHE A 162 22.28 4.63 -2.05
N THR A 163 21.86 4.66 -0.79
CA THR A 163 22.75 4.42 0.35
C THR A 163 21.97 3.75 1.47
N LYS A 164 22.67 2.95 2.27
CA LYS A 164 22.07 2.35 3.45
C LYS A 164 21.97 3.38 4.57
N ILE A 165 20.82 3.45 5.21
CA ILE A 165 20.54 4.33 6.34
C ILE A 165 20.01 3.55 7.54
N ASN A 166 20.32 4.06 8.72
CA ASN A 166 19.68 3.60 9.94
C ASN A 166 18.34 4.31 10.09
N LEU A 167 17.23 3.55 10.12
CA LEU A 167 15.88 4.11 10.22
C LEU A 167 15.57 4.79 11.56
N ILE A 168 16.44 4.64 12.58
CA ILE A 168 16.24 5.26 13.90
C ILE A 168 16.67 6.74 13.88
N ASP A 169 17.78 7.06 13.19
CA ASP A 169 18.38 8.40 13.22
C ASP A 169 18.71 8.98 11.84
N GLY A 170 18.42 8.24 10.75
CA GLY A 170 18.64 8.65 9.39
C GLY A 170 20.11 8.73 8.96
N GLY A 171 21.05 8.34 9.82
CA GLY A 171 22.48 8.34 9.49
C GLY A 171 22.88 7.19 8.56
N ARG A 172 23.98 7.32 7.83
CA ARG A 172 24.55 6.23 7.01
C ARG A 172 24.84 5.01 7.88
N SER A 173 24.57 3.82 7.37
CA SER A 173 24.80 2.57 8.10
C SER A 173 25.22 1.47 7.14
N SER A 174 26.16 0.62 7.54
CA SER A 174 26.56 -0.57 6.75
C SER A 174 25.49 -1.66 6.76
N SER A 175 24.71 -1.74 7.86
CA SER A 175 23.66 -2.75 8.12
C SER A 175 22.24 -2.18 8.08
N GLY A 176 22.05 -0.95 7.59
CA GLY A 176 20.74 -0.29 7.50
C GLY A 176 19.95 -0.67 6.26
N SER A 177 18.73 -0.09 6.15
CA SER A 177 17.86 -0.23 4.99
C SER A 177 18.40 0.60 3.82
N ASN A 178 18.33 0.02 2.61
CA ASN A 178 18.68 0.74 1.39
C ASN A 178 17.61 1.78 1.06
N ALA A 179 18.00 3.01 0.76
CA ALA A 179 17.06 4.11 0.47
C ALA A 179 17.58 4.99 -0.68
N ALA A 180 16.66 5.47 -1.49
CA ALA A 180 16.91 6.37 -2.60
C ALA A 180 17.02 7.83 -2.12
N PHE A 181 18.00 8.55 -2.67
CA PHE A 181 18.19 9.98 -2.42
C PHE A 181 18.49 10.72 -3.73
N ILE A 182 18.03 11.96 -3.80
CA ILE A 182 18.49 12.89 -4.84
C ILE A 182 19.96 13.24 -4.53
N LYS A 183 20.81 13.31 -5.54
CA LYS A 183 22.23 13.68 -5.36
C LYS A 183 22.36 15.00 -4.61
N GLY A 184 23.12 14.98 -3.54
CA GLY A 184 23.33 16.14 -2.66
C GLY A 184 22.37 16.27 -1.47
N THR A 185 21.31 15.44 -1.38
CA THR A 185 20.32 15.52 -0.28
C THR A 185 20.44 14.41 0.75
N GLY A 186 21.22 13.37 0.50
CA GLY A 186 21.37 12.24 1.41
C GLY A 186 22.18 12.57 2.67
N PRO A 187 22.18 11.66 3.66
CA PRO A 187 22.86 11.89 4.92
C PRO A 187 24.37 11.99 4.76
N SER A 188 24.98 13.01 5.37
CA SER A 188 26.43 13.21 5.40
C SER A 188 27.10 12.48 6.57
N ARG A 189 26.38 12.28 7.68
CA ARG A 189 26.91 11.62 8.89
C ARG A 189 26.63 10.12 8.91
N TYR A 190 27.49 9.36 9.58
CA TYR A 190 27.23 7.96 9.92
C TYR A 190 26.38 7.86 11.19
N SER A 191 25.54 6.81 11.24
CA SER A 191 24.79 6.48 12.45
C SER A 191 25.74 6.00 13.54
N SER A 192 25.53 6.49 14.76
CA SER A 192 26.17 5.97 15.98
C SER A 192 25.31 4.94 16.70
N ARG A 193 24.10 4.66 16.19
CA ARG A 193 23.15 3.72 16.81
C ARG A 193 23.17 2.37 16.08
N PRO A 194 22.93 1.25 16.79
CA PRO A 194 22.72 -0.05 16.13
C PRO A 194 21.48 0.02 15.21
N SER A 195 21.53 -0.64 14.07
CA SER A 195 20.38 -0.76 13.18
C SER A 195 19.31 -1.63 13.86
N ARG A 196 18.03 -1.28 13.67
CA ARG A 196 16.92 -2.11 14.13
C ARG A 196 16.93 -3.42 13.35
N PRO A 197 16.71 -4.60 13.99
CA PRO A 197 16.51 -5.85 13.29
C PRO A 197 15.35 -5.74 12.29
N SER A 198 15.43 -6.42 11.15
CA SER A 198 14.31 -6.51 10.21
C SER A 198 13.12 -7.20 10.89
N GLN A 199 11.89 -6.77 10.61
CA GLN A 199 10.68 -7.35 11.22
C GLN A 199 10.55 -8.88 11.01
N SER A 200 11.21 -9.45 10.00
CA SER A 200 11.28 -10.91 9.78
C SER A 200 12.00 -11.67 10.90
N GLU A 201 12.87 -11.02 11.68
CA GLU A 201 13.59 -11.65 12.81
C GLU A 201 12.81 -11.50 14.14
N GLU A 202 11.98 -10.45 14.28
CA GLU A 202 11.13 -10.25 15.46
C GLU A 202 9.95 -11.25 15.50
N ASP A 203 9.35 -11.59 14.35
CA ASP A 203 8.25 -12.56 14.26
C ASP A 203 8.71 -14.00 14.60
N THR A 204 9.97 -14.33 14.35
CA THR A 204 10.53 -15.66 14.68
C THR A 204 10.79 -15.81 16.20
N ASN A 205 11.12 -14.72 16.88
CA ASN A 205 11.39 -14.74 18.33
C ASN A 205 10.12 -14.69 19.19
N GLN A 206 9.04 -14.05 18.72
CA GLN A 206 7.76 -14.05 19.44
C GLN A 206 7.04 -15.40 19.38
N ASN A 207 7.25 -16.19 18.31
CA ASN A 207 6.64 -17.52 18.19
C ASN A 207 7.35 -18.58 19.02
N GLN A 208 8.56 -18.33 19.53
CA GLN A 208 9.28 -19.27 20.43
C GLN A 208 8.99 -19.05 21.92
N GLN A 209 8.43 -17.91 22.32
CA GLN A 209 8.10 -17.62 23.73
C GLN A 209 6.68 -18.02 24.15
N ASN A 210 5.81 -18.43 23.23
CA ASN A 210 4.41 -18.77 23.52
C ASN A 210 4.10 -20.29 23.53
N THR A 211 5.09 -21.14 23.72
CA THR A 211 4.87 -22.58 23.91
C THR A 211 5.29 -23.03 25.30
N THR A 212 4.59 -22.53 26.33
CA THR A 212 4.54 -23.20 27.63
C THR A 212 3.14 -23.79 27.76
N PRO A 213 2.95 -25.12 27.91
CA PRO A 213 1.63 -25.72 28.10
C PRO A 213 1.09 -25.36 29.48
N GLU A 214 -0.05 -24.70 29.56
CA GLU A 214 -0.79 -24.57 30.80
C GLU A 214 -1.30 -25.96 31.21
N THR A 215 -0.96 -26.34 32.44
CA THR A 215 -1.46 -27.55 33.10
C THR A 215 -2.95 -27.36 33.41
N PRO A 216 -3.84 -28.33 33.09
CA PRO A 216 -5.27 -28.20 33.37
C PRO A 216 -5.54 -28.23 34.89
N THR A 217 -6.12 -27.17 35.41
CA THR A 217 -6.68 -27.13 36.76
C THR A 217 -7.99 -27.91 36.80
N THR A 218 -8.06 -28.86 37.70
CA THR A 218 -9.23 -29.71 38.04
C THR A 218 -10.37 -28.83 38.55
N PRO A 219 -11.64 -29.07 38.19
CA PRO A 219 -12.78 -28.32 38.71
C PRO A 219 -13.08 -28.70 40.17
N GLU A 220 -13.22 -27.70 41.05
CA GLU A 220 -13.69 -27.87 42.41
C GLU A 220 -15.20 -28.23 42.42
N THR A 221 -15.54 -29.20 43.27
CA THR A 221 -16.90 -29.70 43.50
C THR A 221 -17.69 -28.69 44.34
N PRO A 222 -18.96 -28.40 44.06
CA PRO A 222 -19.78 -27.51 44.89
C PRO A 222 -20.21 -28.18 46.19
N THR A 223 -19.92 -27.58 47.32
CA THR A 223 -20.43 -27.93 48.63
C THR A 223 -21.85 -27.40 48.80
N THR A 224 -22.78 -28.30 49.16
CA THR A 224 -24.14 -28.04 49.51
C THR A 224 -24.21 -27.37 50.90
N PRO A 225 -25.07 -26.35 51.14
CA PRO A 225 -25.34 -25.91 52.51
C PRO A 225 -26.40 -26.78 53.19
N GLU A 226 -26.08 -27.24 54.40
CA GLU A 226 -27.04 -27.85 55.34
C GLU A 226 -27.83 -26.75 56.08
N THR A 227 -29.17 -27.02 56.22
CA THR A 227 -30.22 -26.45 57.06
C THR A 227 -30.54 -24.96 56.95
#